data_6996c53112f997627aa89a893c4d0f6d
#
_entry.id   6996c53112f997627aa89a893c4d0f6d
#
_cell.length_a   1.000
_cell.length_b   1.000
_cell.length_c   1.000
_cell.angle_alpha   90.00
_cell.angle_beta   90.00
_cell.angle_gamma   90.00
#
_symmetry.space_group_name_H-M   'P 1'
#
loop_
_entity.id
_entity.type
_entity.pdbx_description
1 polymer ?
#
loop_
_entity_poly.entity_id
_entity_poly.type
_entity_poly.pdbx_seq_one_letter_code
_entity_poly.pdbx_strand_id
1 'polypeptide(L)'
;MPAIIRKMFEDEFTAQMGVKDSIAVNSGTSALIAAVWSLNLKPGDEVITTPFSFIATANAILIAGATPVFVDIHPVSKLIDETKIESAITPRTKAIIPVHLYGRMCNMPVIMDIAKQHNLIVIEDTAQSFKARSDFKEDTANITGPCLTGENLAGTIGDIGCFSFYKTKNLSTFEGGMITVNQNTSANGNLIRAICDQGQTSKYHHEYVGFNFRLAEPLCLLGIERLKIHEVGTLAELGYRDETKGHYPNVIYNQPAYKARGITGNCPNAEFAAQKIRETT
;
A
#
# COMPACT_ATOMS: atom_id res chain seq x y z
N MET A 1 29.54 4.26 -4.65
CA MET A 1 29.38 4.33 -3.18
C MET A 1 27.92 4.05 -2.88
N PRO A 2 27.56 3.25 -1.88
CA PRO A 2 26.18 3.21 -1.46
C PRO A 2 25.73 4.61 -1.09
N ALA A 3 24.50 4.97 -1.43
CA ALA A 3 23.93 6.25 -1.08
C ALA A 3 23.74 6.31 0.44
N ILE A 4 24.70 6.91 1.14
CA ILE A 4 24.81 6.89 2.61
C ILE A 4 23.56 7.52 3.24
N ILE A 5 23.12 8.66 2.74
CA ILE A 5 21.98 9.39 3.29
C ILE A 5 20.67 8.60 3.08
N ARG A 6 20.52 7.94 1.92
CA ARG A 6 19.36 7.08 1.67
C ARG A 6 19.31 5.92 2.67
N LYS A 7 20.46 5.26 2.92
CA LYS A 7 20.52 4.18 3.92
C LYS A 7 20.19 4.68 5.33
N MET A 8 20.67 5.86 5.72
CA MET A 8 20.30 6.47 7.00
C MET A 8 18.79 6.72 7.12
N PHE A 9 18.14 7.20 6.04
CA PHE A 9 16.70 7.41 6.03
C PHE A 9 15.93 6.08 6.14
N GLU A 10 16.37 5.06 5.41
CA GLU A 10 15.80 3.72 5.46
C GLU A 10 15.94 3.11 6.87
N ASP A 11 17.10 3.24 7.50
CA ASP A 11 17.35 2.71 8.86
C ASP A 11 16.50 3.42 9.92
N GLU A 12 16.40 4.74 9.85
CA GLU A 12 15.56 5.53 10.76
C GLU A 12 14.08 5.17 10.60
N PHE A 13 13.61 5.03 9.34
CA PHE A 13 12.23 4.63 9.08
C PHE A 13 11.96 3.21 9.58
N THR A 14 12.88 2.27 9.34
CA THR A 14 12.81 0.89 9.82
C THR A 14 12.67 0.83 11.34
N ALA A 15 13.51 1.61 12.06
CA ALA A 15 13.49 1.66 13.52
C ALA A 15 12.17 2.24 14.04
N GLN A 16 11.68 3.35 13.47
CA GLN A 16 10.44 3.99 13.92
C GLN A 16 9.18 3.17 13.62
N MET A 17 9.18 2.41 12.50
CA MET A 17 8.04 1.58 12.12
C MET A 17 8.10 0.16 12.71
N GLY A 18 9.24 -0.26 13.29
CA GLY A 18 9.40 -1.59 13.86
C GLY A 18 9.37 -2.73 12.84
N VAL A 19 9.72 -2.46 11.59
CA VAL A 19 9.70 -3.43 10.49
C VAL A 19 11.08 -4.09 10.30
N LYS A 20 11.16 -5.10 9.41
CA LYS A 20 12.39 -5.82 9.12
C LYS A 20 13.36 -5.03 8.22
N ASP A 21 12.85 -4.37 7.21
CA ASP A 21 13.61 -3.56 6.26
C ASP A 21 12.73 -2.45 5.67
N SER A 22 13.35 -1.37 5.22
CA SER A 22 12.71 -0.28 4.51
C SER A 22 13.53 0.11 3.28
N ILE A 23 12.86 0.43 2.18
CA ILE A 23 13.49 0.75 0.89
C ILE A 23 12.91 2.06 0.39
N ALA A 24 13.75 3.11 0.36
CA ALA A 24 13.35 4.44 -0.09
C ALA A 24 13.25 4.50 -1.62
N VAL A 25 12.09 4.96 -2.10
CA VAL A 25 11.77 5.05 -3.54
C VAL A 25 11.28 6.44 -3.93
N ASN A 26 11.32 6.74 -5.21
CA ASN A 26 11.04 8.08 -5.74
C ASN A 26 9.55 8.47 -5.74
N SER A 27 8.63 7.54 -5.47
CA SER A 27 7.19 7.82 -5.32
C SER A 27 6.44 6.66 -4.67
N GLY A 28 5.24 6.92 -4.13
CA GLY A 28 4.34 5.85 -3.67
C GLY A 28 3.90 4.92 -4.81
N THR A 29 3.76 5.43 -6.03
CA THR A 29 3.49 4.61 -7.23
C THR A 29 4.61 3.61 -7.49
N SER A 30 5.86 4.05 -7.39
CA SER A 30 7.03 3.18 -7.53
C SER A 30 7.09 2.12 -6.41
N ALA A 31 6.68 2.49 -5.18
CA ALA A 31 6.57 1.53 -4.09
C ALA A 31 5.59 0.40 -4.43
N LEU A 32 4.39 0.74 -4.86
CA LEU A 32 3.37 -0.22 -5.27
C LEU A 32 3.82 -1.09 -6.44
N ILE A 33 4.41 -0.47 -7.49
CA ILE A 33 4.92 -1.23 -8.65
C ILE A 33 6.00 -2.22 -8.22
N ALA A 34 6.98 -1.80 -7.43
CA ALA A 34 8.07 -2.67 -7.01
C ALA A 34 7.58 -3.82 -6.10
N ALA A 35 6.63 -3.53 -5.19
CA ALA A 35 6.02 -4.53 -4.32
C ALA A 35 5.27 -5.60 -5.13
N VAL A 36 4.40 -5.19 -6.05
CA VAL A 36 3.63 -6.14 -6.88
C VAL A 36 4.55 -6.88 -7.88
N TRP A 37 5.53 -6.19 -8.48
CA TRP A 37 6.49 -6.79 -9.40
C TRP A 37 7.33 -7.89 -8.73
N SER A 38 7.66 -7.73 -7.45
CA SER A 38 8.42 -8.73 -6.68
C SER A 38 7.69 -10.06 -6.50
N LEU A 39 6.38 -10.10 -6.69
CA LEU A 39 5.58 -11.32 -6.62
C LEU A 39 5.75 -12.21 -7.87
N ASN A 40 6.40 -11.73 -8.92
CA ASN A 40 6.63 -12.47 -10.17
C ASN A 40 5.35 -13.06 -10.78
N LEU A 41 4.29 -12.26 -10.81
CA LEU A 41 2.97 -12.63 -11.30
C LEU A 41 3.00 -13.00 -12.79
N LYS A 42 2.08 -13.86 -13.19
CA LYS A 42 1.93 -14.31 -14.58
C LYS A 42 0.65 -13.74 -15.20
N PRO A 43 0.58 -13.64 -16.52
CA PRO A 43 -0.68 -13.31 -17.20
C PRO A 43 -1.81 -14.25 -16.74
N GLY A 44 -2.92 -13.66 -16.29
CA GLY A 44 -4.04 -14.38 -15.73
C GLY A 44 -4.05 -14.47 -14.20
N ASP A 45 -2.93 -14.19 -13.51
CA ASP A 45 -2.95 -14.02 -12.06
C ASP A 45 -3.79 -12.80 -11.66
N GLU A 46 -4.40 -12.88 -10.49
CA GLU A 46 -5.34 -11.89 -9.98
C GLU A 46 -4.83 -11.29 -8.66
N VAL A 47 -5.08 -9.98 -8.50
CA VAL A 47 -4.80 -9.26 -7.25
C VAL A 47 -6.06 -8.51 -6.84
N ILE A 48 -6.55 -8.81 -5.64
CA ILE A 48 -7.73 -8.18 -5.06
C ILE A 48 -7.37 -6.78 -4.54
N THR A 49 -8.21 -5.79 -4.85
CA THR A 49 -8.11 -4.42 -4.30
C THR A 49 -9.48 -3.73 -4.33
N THR A 50 -9.53 -2.45 -3.93
CA THR A 50 -10.74 -1.63 -3.99
C THR A 50 -10.75 -0.74 -5.23
N PRO A 51 -11.92 -0.46 -5.85
CA PRO A 51 -12.01 0.51 -6.94
C PRO A 51 -12.04 1.96 -6.46
N PHE A 52 -12.20 2.20 -5.15
CA PHE A 52 -12.29 3.53 -4.55
C PHE A 52 -10.94 3.91 -3.93
N SER A 53 -9.99 4.23 -4.79
CA SER A 53 -8.61 4.61 -4.46
C SER A 53 -8.02 5.49 -5.56
N PHE A 54 -6.81 5.98 -5.33
CA PHE A 54 -6.02 6.55 -6.42
C PHE A 54 -5.62 5.44 -7.41
N ILE A 55 -5.61 5.78 -8.68
CA ILE A 55 -5.43 4.81 -9.78
C ILE A 55 -4.10 4.03 -9.70
N ALA A 56 -3.10 4.56 -8.97
CA ALA A 56 -1.78 3.93 -8.83
C ALA A 56 -1.84 2.52 -8.25
N THR A 57 -2.77 2.26 -7.31
CA THR A 57 -2.96 0.95 -6.69
C THR A 57 -3.24 -0.12 -7.76
N ALA A 58 -4.21 0.12 -8.63
CA ALA A 58 -4.56 -0.84 -9.67
C ALA A 58 -3.60 -0.78 -10.89
N ASN A 59 -3.00 0.37 -11.19
CA ASN A 59 -1.96 0.47 -12.21
C ASN A 59 -0.76 -0.42 -11.90
N ALA A 60 -0.34 -0.53 -10.64
CA ALA A 60 0.76 -1.40 -10.24
C ALA A 60 0.48 -2.87 -10.59
N ILE A 61 -0.76 -3.32 -10.40
CA ILE A 61 -1.21 -4.67 -10.77
C ILE A 61 -1.12 -4.88 -12.29
N LEU A 62 -1.63 -3.94 -13.08
CA LEU A 62 -1.58 -4.02 -14.54
C LEU A 62 -0.16 -3.98 -15.10
N ILE A 63 0.71 -3.15 -14.52
CA ILE A 63 2.12 -3.05 -14.93
C ILE A 63 2.85 -4.37 -14.66
N ALA A 64 2.50 -5.07 -13.58
CA ALA A 64 3.05 -6.39 -13.27
C ALA A 64 2.46 -7.52 -14.14
N GLY A 65 1.54 -7.22 -15.06
CA GLY A 65 0.94 -8.19 -15.97
C GLY A 65 -0.24 -8.98 -15.39
N ALA A 66 -0.69 -8.65 -14.20
CA ALA A 66 -1.82 -9.28 -13.51
C ALA A 66 -3.14 -8.51 -13.73
N THR A 67 -4.23 -9.11 -13.30
CA THR A 67 -5.58 -8.55 -13.40
C THR A 67 -6.05 -8.05 -12.03
N PRO A 68 -6.45 -6.77 -11.89
CA PRO A 68 -7.07 -6.28 -10.68
C PRO A 68 -8.50 -6.84 -10.54
N VAL A 69 -8.81 -7.41 -9.39
CA VAL A 69 -10.15 -7.83 -8.98
C VAL A 69 -10.68 -6.85 -7.95
N PHE A 70 -11.78 -6.18 -8.27
CA PHE A 70 -12.31 -5.13 -7.42
C PHE A 70 -13.35 -5.65 -6.45
N VAL A 71 -13.10 -5.44 -5.16
CA VAL A 71 -14.02 -5.67 -4.06
C VAL A 71 -14.58 -4.33 -3.60
N ASP A 72 -15.88 -4.27 -3.37
CA ASP A 72 -16.60 -3.06 -2.96
C ASP A 72 -16.12 -2.54 -1.60
N ILE A 73 -16.52 -1.33 -1.27
CA ILE A 73 -16.18 -0.66 -0.02
C ILE A 73 -17.32 -0.77 0.99
N HIS A 74 -16.98 -0.66 2.25
CA HIS A 74 -17.95 -0.45 3.30
C HIS A 74 -18.58 0.95 3.16
N PRO A 75 -19.91 1.09 3.20
CA PRO A 75 -20.60 2.35 2.86
C PRO A 75 -20.29 3.52 3.80
N VAL A 76 -19.84 3.25 5.03
CA VAL A 76 -19.48 4.27 6.02
C VAL A 76 -17.99 4.59 6.01
N SER A 77 -17.13 3.58 6.21
CA SER A 77 -15.68 3.78 6.32
C SER A 77 -15.00 4.12 4.99
N LYS A 78 -15.58 3.75 3.86
CA LYS A 78 -15.00 3.85 2.50
C LYS A 78 -13.76 2.97 2.28
N LEU A 79 -13.42 2.13 3.24
CA LEU A 79 -12.38 1.11 3.13
C LEU A 79 -12.92 -0.13 2.42
N ILE A 80 -12.03 -1.00 1.91
CA ILE A 80 -12.44 -2.27 1.33
C ILE A 80 -13.33 -3.04 2.32
N ASP A 81 -14.43 -3.61 1.84
CA ASP A 81 -15.34 -4.43 2.64
C ASP A 81 -14.75 -5.83 2.78
N GLU A 82 -14.10 -6.09 3.91
CA GLU A 82 -13.41 -7.35 4.19
C GLU A 82 -14.33 -8.56 4.12
N THR A 83 -15.62 -8.37 4.39
CA THR A 83 -16.62 -9.46 4.33
C THR A 83 -16.88 -9.98 2.92
N LYS A 84 -16.48 -9.22 1.90
CA LYS A 84 -16.63 -9.56 0.48
C LYS A 84 -15.36 -10.10 -0.14
N ILE A 85 -14.21 -10.05 0.54
CA ILE A 85 -12.91 -10.45 -0.02
C ILE A 85 -12.93 -11.95 -0.35
N GLU A 86 -13.36 -12.79 0.57
CA GLU A 86 -13.30 -14.23 0.40
C GLU A 86 -14.11 -14.73 -0.82
N SER A 87 -15.27 -14.13 -1.08
CA SER A 87 -16.09 -14.44 -2.25
C SER A 87 -15.46 -14.03 -3.59
N ALA A 88 -14.48 -13.15 -3.57
CA ALA A 88 -13.74 -12.69 -4.76
C ALA A 88 -12.48 -13.53 -5.04
N ILE A 89 -12.10 -14.44 -4.15
CA ILE A 89 -10.92 -15.28 -4.28
C ILE A 89 -11.18 -16.38 -5.32
N THR A 90 -10.23 -16.54 -6.24
CA THR A 90 -10.18 -17.63 -7.22
C THR A 90 -8.84 -18.38 -7.12
N PRO A 91 -8.65 -19.52 -7.79
CA PRO A 91 -7.34 -20.19 -7.85
C PRO A 91 -6.23 -19.33 -8.47
N ARG A 92 -6.59 -18.25 -9.17
CA ARG A 92 -5.65 -17.30 -9.77
C ARG A 92 -5.27 -16.17 -8.83
N THR A 93 -5.98 -15.96 -7.73
CA THR A 93 -5.68 -14.90 -6.76
C THR A 93 -4.34 -15.16 -6.10
N LYS A 94 -3.46 -14.13 -6.07
CA LYS A 94 -2.10 -14.21 -5.51
C LYS A 94 -1.86 -13.23 -4.38
N ALA A 95 -2.59 -12.11 -4.36
CA ALA A 95 -2.39 -11.08 -3.35
C ALA A 95 -3.66 -10.26 -3.10
N ILE A 96 -3.66 -9.56 -1.97
CA ILE A 96 -4.66 -8.55 -1.61
C ILE A 96 -3.91 -7.23 -1.38
N ILE A 97 -4.43 -6.13 -1.96
CA ILE A 97 -3.94 -4.78 -1.71
C ILE A 97 -5.04 -3.95 -1.02
N PRO A 98 -5.15 -4.00 0.31
CA PRO A 98 -6.01 -3.09 1.05
C PRO A 98 -5.44 -1.67 0.97
N VAL A 99 -6.32 -0.67 0.86
CA VAL A 99 -5.95 0.75 0.83
C VAL A 99 -6.42 1.42 2.12
N HIS A 100 -5.48 1.91 2.90
CA HIS A 100 -5.74 2.67 4.11
C HIS A 100 -6.09 4.11 3.75
N LEU A 101 -7.38 4.35 3.49
CA LEU A 101 -7.86 5.58 2.92
C LEU A 101 -8.14 6.64 3.99
N TYR A 102 -7.80 7.90 3.72
CA TYR A 102 -8.08 9.06 4.56
C TYR A 102 -7.54 8.97 6.00
N GLY A 103 -6.42 8.28 6.20
CA GLY A 103 -5.84 8.09 7.53
C GLY A 103 -6.51 6.98 8.35
N ARG A 104 -7.46 6.22 7.76
CA ARG A 104 -8.14 5.09 8.40
C ARG A 104 -7.51 3.76 7.96
N MET A 105 -7.43 2.81 8.87
CA MET A 105 -6.93 1.47 8.58
C MET A 105 -8.06 0.53 8.21
N CYS A 106 -7.82 -0.31 7.19
CA CYS A 106 -8.66 -1.47 6.90
C CYS A 106 -8.66 -2.45 8.08
N ASN A 107 -9.66 -3.31 8.17
CA ASN A 107 -9.72 -4.37 9.18
C ASN A 107 -8.65 -5.43 8.91
N MET A 108 -7.41 -5.09 9.26
CA MET A 108 -6.24 -5.93 8.97
C MET A 108 -6.29 -7.30 9.65
N PRO A 109 -6.77 -7.47 10.90
CA PRO A 109 -6.92 -8.80 11.48
C PRO A 109 -7.71 -9.76 10.58
N VAL A 110 -8.88 -9.34 10.11
CA VAL A 110 -9.72 -10.17 9.22
C VAL A 110 -9.06 -10.40 7.86
N ILE A 111 -8.45 -9.36 7.28
CA ILE A 111 -7.77 -9.48 5.98
C ILE A 111 -6.58 -10.45 6.07
N MET A 112 -5.79 -10.39 7.15
CA MET A 112 -4.66 -11.28 7.36
C MET A 112 -5.10 -12.74 7.60
N ASP A 113 -6.22 -12.96 8.31
CA ASP A 113 -6.77 -14.29 8.49
C ASP A 113 -7.23 -14.91 7.16
N ILE A 114 -7.94 -14.14 6.32
CA ILE A 114 -8.32 -14.57 4.97
C ILE A 114 -7.07 -14.86 4.14
N ALA A 115 -6.09 -13.97 4.13
CA ALA A 115 -4.86 -14.13 3.36
C ALA A 115 -4.10 -15.40 3.78
N LYS A 116 -4.01 -15.66 5.07
CA LYS A 116 -3.37 -16.87 5.62
C LYS A 116 -4.09 -18.15 5.19
N GLN A 117 -5.43 -18.18 5.26
CA GLN A 117 -6.23 -19.34 4.87
C GLN A 117 -6.07 -19.69 3.39
N HIS A 118 -5.91 -18.66 2.55
CA HIS A 118 -5.80 -18.80 1.10
C HIS A 118 -4.38 -18.68 0.56
N ASN A 119 -3.36 -18.61 1.44
CA ASN A 119 -1.95 -18.43 1.09
C ASN A 119 -1.70 -17.24 0.15
N LEU A 120 -2.27 -16.09 0.48
CA LEU A 120 -2.16 -14.84 -0.27
C LEU A 120 -1.17 -13.89 0.39
N ILE A 121 -0.48 -13.09 -0.41
CA ILE A 121 0.38 -12.00 0.05
C ILE A 121 -0.47 -10.74 0.29
N VAL A 122 -0.20 -10.01 1.36
CA VAL A 122 -0.87 -8.74 1.65
C VAL A 122 0.10 -7.57 1.49
N ILE A 123 -0.25 -6.65 0.57
CA ILE A 123 0.49 -5.40 0.32
C ILE A 123 -0.38 -4.25 0.80
N GLU A 124 0.01 -3.56 1.86
CA GLU A 124 -0.73 -2.42 2.38
C GLU A 124 -0.43 -1.15 1.56
N ASP A 125 -1.44 -0.57 0.90
CA ASP A 125 -1.32 0.78 0.34
C ASP A 125 -1.58 1.81 1.44
N THR A 126 -0.50 2.34 1.96
CA THR A 126 -0.46 3.25 3.11
C THR A 126 -0.19 4.70 2.68
N ALA A 127 -0.40 5.00 1.39
CA ALA A 127 -0.08 6.32 0.82
C ALA A 127 -0.81 7.49 1.50
N GLN A 128 -1.84 7.23 2.31
CA GLN A 128 -2.61 8.26 3.02
C GLN A 128 -2.65 8.05 4.54
N SER A 129 -1.89 7.09 5.09
CA SER A 129 -2.07 6.63 6.47
C SER A 129 -0.75 6.43 7.21
N PHE A 130 0.27 7.24 6.91
CA PHE A 130 1.53 7.21 7.64
C PHE A 130 1.28 7.38 9.15
N LYS A 131 1.79 6.43 9.96
CA LYS A 131 1.59 6.33 11.42
C LYS A 131 0.11 6.23 11.88
N ALA A 132 -0.85 5.95 11.01
CA ALA A 132 -2.19 5.60 11.45
C ALA A 132 -2.12 4.29 12.27
N ARG A 133 -2.94 4.23 13.32
CA ARG A 133 -3.04 3.07 14.23
C ARG A 133 -4.41 2.43 14.10
N SER A 134 -4.48 1.13 14.28
CA SER A 134 -5.75 0.43 14.43
C SER A 134 -6.30 0.64 15.84
N ASP A 135 -7.53 1.16 15.94
CA ASP A 135 -8.29 1.23 17.20
C ASP A 135 -9.01 -0.11 17.52
N PHE A 136 -8.57 -1.21 16.90
CA PHE A 136 -9.17 -2.52 17.17
C PHE A 136 -8.88 -2.91 18.62
N LYS A 137 -9.78 -2.52 19.52
CA LYS A 137 -9.84 -3.07 20.88
C LYS A 137 -10.19 -4.55 20.78
N GLU A 138 -9.61 -5.34 21.68
CA GLU A 138 -9.66 -6.80 21.77
C GLU A 138 -11.06 -7.45 21.90
N ASP A 139 -12.14 -6.83 21.46
CA ASP A 139 -13.51 -7.36 21.59
C ASP A 139 -13.91 -8.39 20.52
N THR A 140 -12.96 -8.97 19.81
CA THR A 140 -13.22 -10.11 18.94
C THR A 140 -12.75 -11.39 19.63
N ALA A 141 -13.60 -11.93 20.49
CA ALA A 141 -13.38 -13.16 21.28
C ALA A 141 -13.10 -14.45 20.47
N ASN A 142 -12.84 -14.36 19.18
CA ASN A 142 -12.61 -15.51 18.30
C ASN A 142 -11.47 -15.36 17.30
N ILE A 143 -10.58 -14.36 17.42
CA ILE A 143 -9.39 -14.28 16.54
C ILE A 143 -8.25 -15.05 17.21
N THR A 144 -8.00 -16.29 16.76
CA THR A 144 -6.92 -17.16 17.23
C THR A 144 -5.55 -16.86 16.60
N GLY A 145 -5.33 -15.63 16.12
CA GLY A 145 -4.04 -15.14 15.66
C GLY A 145 -3.27 -14.42 16.78
N PRO A 146 -1.92 -14.37 16.76
CA PRO A 146 -1.18 -13.62 17.74
C PRO A 146 -1.57 -12.15 17.65
N CYS A 147 -2.26 -11.65 18.68
CA CYS A 147 -2.42 -10.23 18.92
C CYS A 147 -0.99 -9.65 19.07
N LEU A 148 -0.56 -8.91 18.08
CA LEU A 148 0.76 -8.31 18.09
C LEU A 148 0.76 -7.23 19.17
N THR A 149 1.34 -7.55 20.34
CA THR A 149 1.68 -6.60 21.39
C THR A 149 2.76 -5.68 20.87
N GLY A 150 2.39 -4.70 20.10
CA GLY A 150 3.22 -3.69 19.49
C GLY A 150 2.32 -2.78 18.70
N GLU A 151 2.69 -1.53 18.57
CA GLU A 151 1.90 -0.52 17.89
C GLU A 151 1.59 -0.96 16.44
N ASN A 152 0.39 -1.47 16.19
CA ASN A 152 -0.09 -1.87 14.86
C ASN A 152 -0.25 -0.63 13.96
N LEU A 153 0.83 -0.19 13.39
CA LEU A 153 0.86 0.94 12.46
C LEU A 153 0.48 0.48 11.05
N ALA A 154 -0.18 1.35 10.32
CA ALA A 154 -0.42 1.13 8.90
C ALA A 154 0.90 0.88 8.15
N GLY A 155 0.94 -0.16 7.30
CA GLY A 155 2.12 -0.58 6.55
C GLY A 155 3.08 -1.49 7.33
N THR A 156 2.68 -1.99 8.51
CA THR A 156 3.51 -2.90 9.33
C THR A 156 2.85 -4.24 9.62
N ILE A 157 1.63 -4.48 9.13
CA ILE A 157 0.82 -5.65 9.48
C ILE A 157 0.82 -6.70 8.37
N GLY A 158 0.64 -6.29 7.12
CA GLY A 158 0.73 -7.16 5.95
C GLY A 158 2.17 -7.62 5.70
N ASP A 159 2.42 -8.22 4.55
CA ASP A 159 3.77 -8.65 4.15
C ASP A 159 4.65 -7.47 3.74
N ILE A 160 4.07 -6.52 3.02
CA ILE A 160 4.74 -5.35 2.46
C ILE A 160 3.86 -4.11 2.71
N GLY A 161 4.44 -3.01 3.13
CA GLY A 161 3.78 -1.70 3.19
C GLY A 161 4.31 -0.75 2.12
N CYS A 162 3.44 0.08 1.53
CA CYS A 162 3.78 1.05 0.50
C CYS A 162 3.35 2.46 0.91
N PHE A 163 4.31 3.37 1.05
CA PHE A 163 4.10 4.74 1.51
C PHE A 163 4.37 5.75 0.40
N SER A 164 3.71 6.90 0.49
CA SER A 164 3.93 8.04 -0.39
C SER A 164 4.35 9.27 0.43
N PHE A 165 5.39 9.95 -0.05
CA PHE A 165 5.87 11.21 0.51
C PHE A 165 5.64 12.40 -0.43
N TYR A 166 4.62 12.29 -1.28
CA TYR A 166 4.20 13.39 -2.14
C TYR A 166 3.83 14.62 -1.29
N LYS A 167 3.95 15.82 -1.88
CA LYS A 167 3.78 17.11 -1.18
C LYS A 167 2.50 17.26 -0.34
N THR A 168 1.46 16.47 -0.64
CA THR A 168 0.17 16.53 0.08
C THR A 168 0.04 15.48 1.18
N LYS A 169 1.05 14.66 1.42
CA LYS A 169 1.05 13.58 2.41
C LYS A 169 1.51 14.06 3.78
N ASN A 170 1.13 13.35 4.83
CA ASN A 170 1.49 13.68 6.22
C ASN A 170 3.00 13.76 6.40
N LEU A 171 3.74 12.74 6.02
CA LEU A 171 5.18 12.82 5.82
C LEU A 171 5.45 13.19 4.37
N SER A 172 6.04 14.35 4.12
CA SER A 172 6.31 14.83 2.77
C SER A 172 7.78 15.17 2.56
N THR A 173 8.32 14.64 1.45
CA THR A 173 9.61 15.04 0.89
C THR A 173 9.45 15.72 -0.48
N PHE A 174 8.26 16.28 -0.75
CA PHE A 174 7.75 16.77 -2.04
C PHE A 174 7.48 15.65 -3.04
N GLU A 175 8.46 14.81 -3.33
CA GLU A 175 8.36 13.56 -4.07
C GLU A 175 9.09 12.47 -3.27
N GLY A 176 8.55 11.25 -3.30
CA GLY A 176 9.13 10.11 -2.60
C GLY A 176 8.12 9.08 -2.16
N GLY A 177 8.64 8.01 -1.63
CA GLY A 177 7.90 6.91 -1.01
C GLY A 177 8.83 5.99 -0.25
N MET A 178 8.25 5.01 0.42
CA MET A 178 8.96 3.96 1.12
C MET A 178 8.25 2.63 0.92
N ILE A 179 9.01 1.56 0.86
CA ILE A 179 8.49 0.20 0.96
C ILE A 179 8.96 -0.36 2.30
N THR A 180 8.06 -0.93 3.08
CA THR A 180 8.42 -1.72 4.27
C THR A 180 8.29 -3.21 3.95
N VAL A 181 9.22 -3.99 4.49
CA VAL A 181 9.15 -5.46 4.51
C VAL A 181 8.97 -5.87 5.96
N ASN A 182 7.90 -6.56 6.29
CA ASN A 182 7.53 -6.82 7.66
C ASN A 182 8.23 -8.06 8.25
N GLN A 183 8.12 -8.28 9.58
CA GLN A 183 8.95 -9.26 10.28
C GLN A 183 8.68 -10.72 9.86
N ASN A 184 7.44 -11.12 9.82
CA ASN A 184 7.03 -12.52 9.65
C ASN A 184 6.51 -12.81 8.23
N THR A 185 7.20 -12.27 7.22
CA THR A 185 6.80 -12.39 5.82
C THR A 185 7.73 -13.29 5.01
N SER A 186 7.18 -13.89 3.96
CA SER A 186 7.95 -14.50 2.88
C SER A 186 8.48 -13.48 1.86
N ALA A 187 8.09 -12.21 1.94
CA ALA A 187 8.54 -11.17 1.03
C ALA A 187 10.07 -10.98 1.10
N ASN A 188 10.69 -10.90 -0.08
CA ASN A 188 12.13 -10.79 -0.20
C ASN A 188 12.58 -9.33 -0.37
N GLY A 189 13.00 -8.69 0.72
CA GLY A 189 13.49 -7.31 0.71
C GLY A 189 14.68 -7.08 -0.22
N ASN A 190 15.60 -8.04 -0.35
CA ASN A 190 16.74 -7.93 -1.26
C ASN A 190 16.29 -7.91 -2.72
N LEU A 191 15.31 -8.73 -3.10
CA LEU A 191 14.71 -8.71 -4.43
C LEU A 191 14.04 -7.38 -4.72
N ILE A 192 13.23 -6.87 -3.78
CA ILE A 192 12.55 -5.57 -3.92
C ILE A 192 13.56 -4.45 -4.07
N ARG A 193 14.64 -4.44 -3.28
CA ARG A 193 15.74 -3.47 -3.38
C ARG A 193 16.43 -3.54 -4.73
N ALA A 194 16.71 -4.74 -5.24
CA ALA A 194 17.30 -4.93 -6.58
C ALA A 194 16.36 -4.39 -7.67
N ILE A 195 15.05 -4.71 -7.61
CA ILE A 195 14.04 -4.20 -8.54
C ILE A 195 14.05 -2.66 -8.57
N CYS A 196 14.15 -2.00 -7.42
CA CYS A 196 14.20 -0.54 -7.31
C CYS A 196 15.52 0.06 -7.86
N ASP A 197 16.56 -0.75 -8.06
CA ASP A 197 17.87 -0.36 -8.56
C ASP A 197 18.27 -1.12 -9.85
N GLN A 198 17.41 -1.08 -10.87
CA GLN A 198 17.67 -1.68 -12.20
C GLN A 198 17.83 -3.21 -12.16
N GLY A 199 17.34 -3.91 -11.14
CA GLY A 199 17.54 -5.35 -10.96
C GLY A 199 18.95 -5.75 -10.53
N GLN A 200 19.75 -4.79 -10.03
CA GLN A 200 21.15 -4.97 -9.71
C GLN A 200 21.35 -5.58 -8.32
N THR A 201 22.05 -6.72 -8.24
CA THR A 201 22.44 -7.40 -7.00
C THR A 201 23.86 -7.05 -6.55
N SER A 202 24.73 -6.69 -7.49
CA SER A 202 26.05 -6.13 -7.26
C SER A 202 26.40 -5.18 -8.39
N LYS A 203 27.46 -4.36 -8.26
CA LYS A 203 27.81 -3.33 -9.23
C LYS A 203 27.91 -3.93 -10.66
N TYR A 204 27.04 -3.47 -11.56
CA TYR A 204 26.90 -3.90 -12.97
C TYR A 204 26.49 -5.37 -13.16
N HIS A 205 26.01 -6.05 -12.11
CA HIS A 205 25.43 -7.39 -12.20
C HIS A 205 23.91 -7.32 -11.97
N HIS A 206 23.13 -7.54 -13.02
CA HIS A 206 21.69 -7.40 -13.04
C HIS A 206 21.03 -8.76 -13.18
N GLU A 207 20.55 -9.33 -12.08
CA GLU A 207 19.86 -10.63 -12.05
C GLU A 207 18.39 -10.53 -12.41
N TYR A 208 17.80 -9.34 -12.23
CA TYR A 208 16.37 -9.14 -12.38
C TYR A 208 16.09 -8.01 -13.35
N VAL A 209 14.90 -8.03 -13.95
CA VAL A 209 14.34 -6.84 -14.60
C VAL A 209 13.90 -5.88 -13.51
N GLY A 210 14.37 -4.65 -13.57
CA GLY A 210 14.11 -3.65 -12.55
C GLY A 210 13.98 -2.24 -13.11
N PHE A 211 13.81 -1.29 -12.20
CA PHE A 211 13.51 0.10 -12.52
C PHE A 211 14.50 1.05 -11.83
N ASN A 212 14.53 2.28 -12.26
CA ASN A 212 15.20 3.36 -11.52
C ASN A 212 14.18 4.04 -10.58
N PHE A 213 13.95 3.43 -9.43
CA PHE A 213 13.01 3.93 -8.43
C PHE A 213 13.71 4.55 -7.20
N ARG A 214 15.00 4.72 -7.25
CA ARG A 214 15.79 5.28 -6.14
C ARG A 214 15.31 6.68 -5.77
N LEU A 215 15.12 6.93 -4.47
CA LEU A 215 14.92 8.29 -3.95
C LEU A 215 16.24 9.06 -3.99
N ALA A 216 16.19 10.32 -4.42
CA ALA A 216 17.36 11.19 -4.44
C ALA A 216 17.81 11.55 -3.02
N GLU A 217 19.13 11.60 -2.78
CA GLU A 217 19.69 11.84 -1.43
C GLU A 217 19.24 13.14 -0.76
N PRO A 218 19.11 14.29 -1.47
CA PRO A 218 18.55 15.50 -0.84
C PRO A 218 17.14 15.30 -0.28
N LEU A 219 16.31 14.48 -0.93
CA LEU A 219 14.96 14.17 -0.46
C LEU A 219 14.99 13.18 0.71
N CYS A 220 15.98 12.27 0.75
CA CYS A 220 16.20 11.41 1.91
C CYS A 220 16.58 12.23 3.15
N LEU A 221 17.47 13.24 3.00
CA LEU A 221 17.82 14.13 4.09
C LEU A 221 16.60 14.87 4.65
N LEU A 222 15.76 15.40 3.76
CA LEU A 222 14.48 16.01 4.15
C LEU A 222 13.59 15.01 4.87
N GLY A 223 13.54 13.75 4.40
CA GLY A 223 12.78 12.66 5.04
C GLY A 223 13.24 12.39 6.48
N ILE A 224 14.54 12.34 6.73
CA ILE A 224 15.11 12.18 8.07
C ILE A 224 14.65 13.33 8.99
N GLU A 225 14.75 14.58 8.53
CA GLU A 225 14.33 15.72 9.35
C GLU A 225 12.80 15.72 9.60
N ARG A 226 12.00 15.30 8.63
CA ARG A 226 10.55 15.18 8.80
C ARG A 226 10.17 14.04 9.76
N LEU A 227 10.86 12.91 9.75
CA LEU A 227 10.61 11.81 10.69
C LEU A 227 10.79 12.24 12.15
N LYS A 228 11.77 13.10 12.46
CA LYS A 228 12.02 13.62 13.80
C LYS A 228 10.86 14.48 14.33
N ILE A 229 10.14 15.17 13.43
CA ILE A 229 9.06 16.09 13.81
C ILE A 229 7.73 15.36 13.98
N HIS A 230 7.55 14.23 13.27
CA HIS A 230 6.31 13.47 13.32
C HIS A 230 6.28 12.53 14.52
N GLU A 231 5.74 13.00 15.62
CA GLU A 231 5.28 12.11 16.69
C GLU A 231 4.06 11.30 16.24
N VAL A 232 3.85 10.15 16.89
CA VAL A 232 2.64 9.36 16.66
C VAL A 232 1.45 10.15 17.18
N GLY A 233 0.63 10.66 16.29
CA GLY A 233 -0.51 11.52 16.61
C GLY A 233 -1.85 10.82 16.53
N THR A 234 -2.89 11.49 17.00
CA THR A 234 -4.30 11.10 16.80
C THR A 234 -4.71 11.24 15.33
N LEU A 235 -5.83 10.61 14.92
CA LEU A 235 -6.37 10.73 13.54
C LEU A 235 -6.51 12.19 13.07
N ALA A 236 -6.84 13.12 13.98
CA ALA A 236 -6.95 14.55 13.67
C ALA A 236 -5.58 15.19 13.38
N GLU A 237 -4.53 14.78 14.10
CA GLU A 237 -3.15 15.29 13.92
C GLU A 237 -2.47 14.64 12.71
N LEU A 238 -2.89 13.42 12.32
CA LEU A 238 -2.40 12.70 11.14
C LEU A 238 -2.98 13.25 9.83
N GLY A 239 -3.71 14.39 9.86
CA GLY A 239 -4.21 15.05 8.66
C GLY A 239 -5.35 14.28 8.00
N TYR A 240 -6.30 13.82 8.84
CA TYR A 240 -7.59 13.33 8.34
C TYR A 240 -8.11 14.27 7.26
N ARG A 241 -8.13 13.81 6.03
CA ARG A 241 -8.68 14.59 4.93
C ARG A 241 -10.19 14.48 4.98
N ASP A 242 -10.82 15.62 5.07
CA ASP A 242 -12.27 15.77 4.91
C ASP A 242 -12.68 15.04 3.60
N GLU A 243 -13.54 14.03 3.75
CA GLU A 243 -14.08 13.21 2.65
C GLU A 243 -14.76 14.09 1.57
N THR A 244 -15.14 15.31 1.92
CA THR A 244 -15.80 16.28 1.02
C THR A 244 -14.85 16.96 0.04
N LYS A 245 -13.52 16.76 0.14
CA LYS A 245 -12.54 17.45 -0.71
C LYS A 245 -12.15 16.69 -2.00
N GLY A 246 -13.10 16.03 -2.66
CA GLY A 246 -12.95 15.68 -4.08
C GLY A 246 -12.16 14.42 -4.40
N HIS A 247 -11.89 13.51 -3.48
CA HIS A 247 -11.22 12.22 -3.72
C HIS A 247 -12.19 11.05 -3.41
N TYR A 248 -12.57 10.20 -4.33
CA TYR A 248 -12.28 10.10 -5.75
C TYR A 248 -13.59 10.23 -6.54
N PRO A 249 -13.71 11.13 -7.53
CA PRO A 249 -14.97 11.37 -8.25
C PRO A 249 -15.35 10.24 -9.22
N ASN A 250 -14.44 9.31 -9.49
CA ASN A 250 -14.69 8.16 -10.34
C ASN A 250 -14.03 6.91 -9.76
N VAL A 251 -14.75 5.78 -9.78
CA VAL A 251 -14.16 4.48 -9.49
C VAL A 251 -13.17 4.06 -10.58
N ILE A 252 -12.16 3.27 -10.24
CA ILE A 252 -11.02 2.95 -11.12
C ILE A 252 -11.49 2.27 -12.41
N TYR A 253 -12.35 1.25 -12.35
CA TYR A 253 -12.80 0.52 -13.55
C TYR A 253 -13.67 1.38 -14.50
N ASN A 254 -14.17 2.54 -14.04
CA ASN A 254 -14.87 3.51 -14.89
C ASN A 254 -13.94 4.45 -15.64
N GLN A 255 -12.64 4.44 -15.35
CA GLN A 255 -11.67 5.24 -16.10
C GLN A 255 -11.49 4.70 -17.54
N PRO A 256 -11.30 5.58 -18.54
CA PRO A 256 -11.16 5.16 -19.95
C PRO A 256 -10.09 4.10 -20.18
N ALA A 257 -8.95 4.21 -19.50
CA ALA A 257 -7.85 3.27 -19.64
C ALA A 257 -8.19 1.84 -19.18
N TYR A 258 -9.10 1.68 -18.24
CA TYR A 258 -9.57 0.38 -17.72
C TYR A 258 -10.68 -0.19 -18.60
N LYS A 259 -11.63 0.66 -19.00
CA LYS A 259 -12.68 0.28 -19.97
C LYS A 259 -12.10 -0.21 -21.29
N ALA A 260 -11.09 0.46 -21.81
CA ALA A 260 -10.41 0.06 -23.05
C ALA A 260 -9.72 -1.33 -22.95
N ARG A 261 -9.45 -1.81 -21.75
CA ARG A 261 -8.88 -3.14 -21.47
C ARG A 261 -9.93 -4.19 -21.11
N GLY A 262 -11.22 -3.85 -21.18
CA GLY A 262 -12.30 -4.75 -20.76
C GLY A 262 -12.35 -5.04 -19.26
N ILE A 263 -11.67 -4.22 -18.43
CA ILE A 263 -11.67 -4.37 -16.98
C ILE A 263 -12.95 -3.74 -16.45
N THR A 264 -13.73 -4.56 -15.75
CA THR A 264 -15.04 -4.18 -15.19
C THR A 264 -15.05 -4.41 -13.68
N GLY A 265 -16.08 -3.89 -13.01
CA GLY A 265 -16.36 -4.13 -11.61
C GLY A 265 -17.85 -3.91 -11.34
N ASN A 266 -18.32 -4.42 -10.21
CA ASN A 266 -19.67 -4.20 -9.72
C ASN A 266 -19.58 -3.85 -8.22
N CYS A 267 -19.33 -2.58 -7.92
CA CYS A 267 -19.08 -2.07 -6.58
C CYS A 267 -20.02 -0.90 -6.28
N PRO A 268 -21.31 -1.15 -5.97
CA PRO A 268 -22.33 -0.13 -5.85
C PRO A 268 -22.04 0.91 -4.76
N ASN A 269 -21.44 0.51 -3.63
CA ASN A 269 -21.07 1.45 -2.59
C ASN A 269 -19.95 2.40 -3.04
N ALA A 270 -18.97 1.90 -3.78
CA ALA A 270 -17.88 2.70 -4.34
C ALA A 270 -18.42 3.68 -5.41
N GLU A 271 -19.32 3.23 -6.27
CA GLU A 271 -19.97 4.07 -7.29
C GLU A 271 -20.80 5.18 -6.66
N PHE A 272 -21.59 4.84 -5.64
CA PHE A 272 -22.38 5.82 -4.88
C PHE A 272 -21.47 6.85 -4.18
N ALA A 273 -20.41 6.40 -3.52
CA ALA A 273 -19.44 7.31 -2.90
C ALA A 273 -18.79 8.27 -3.92
N ALA A 274 -18.38 7.75 -5.07
CA ALA A 274 -17.82 8.56 -6.16
C ALA A 274 -18.84 9.54 -6.75
N GLN A 275 -20.11 9.15 -6.87
CA GLN A 275 -21.18 10.05 -7.31
C GLN A 275 -21.39 11.21 -6.33
N LYS A 276 -21.44 10.94 -5.03
CA LYS A 276 -21.59 11.97 -4.00
C LYS A 276 -20.47 13.01 -4.06
N ILE A 277 -19.24 12.57 -4.30
CA ILE A 277 -18.11 13.50 -4.48
C ILE A 277 -18.31 14.37 -5.71
N ARG A 278 -18.76 13.84 -6.86
CA ARG A 278 -19.04 14.66 -8.05
C ARG A 278 -20.14 15.71 -7.84
N GLU A 279 -21.13 15.39 -6.99
CA GLU A 279 -22.23 16.33 -6.67
C GLU A 279 -21.77 17.49 -5.78
N THR A 280 -20.62 17.37 -5.09
CA THR A 280 -20.12 18.35 -4.12
C THR A 280 -18.90 19.13 -4.61
N THR A 281 -18.32 18.77 -5.74
CA THR A 281 -17.18 19.44 -6.40
C THR A 281 -17.61 20.18 -7.66
#